data_f96640340542f339f6150694bfbacbb8
#
_entry.id   f96640340542f339f6150694bfbacbb8
#
_cell.length_a   1.000
_cell.length_b   1.000
_cell.length_c   1.000
_cell.angle_alpha   90.00
_cell.angle_beta   90.00
_cell.angle_gamma   90.00
#
_symmetry.space_group_name_H-M   'P 1'
#
loop_
_entity.id
_entity.type
_entity.pdbx_description
1 polymer ?
#
loop_
_entity_poly.entity_id
_entity_poly.type
_entity_poly.pdbx_seq_one_letter_code
_entity_poly.pdbx_strand_id
1 'polypeptide(L)'
;MEYKKINMPGLLHGGDYNPEQWLDRPDILEEDIRLMKLAHVNNVSLGIFSWAFLEPEEGKYQFDYLEEIINRLYDNGIYTNLATPTGAMPNWMTQKYPEVMQTDENGIQNLPGKRHNFCYTSAVMREKN
;
A
#
# COMPACT_ATOMS: atom_id res chain seq x y z
N MET A 1 -16.54 -10.55 -22.44
CA MET A 1 -15.31 -10.12 -21.72
C MET A 1 -14.52 -11.39 -21.47
N GLU A 2 -13.37 -11.55 -22.10
CA GLU A 2 -12.56 -12.76 -21.93
C GLU A 2 -11.66 -12.55 -20.69
N TYR A 3 -11.91 -13.33 -19.63
CA TYR A 3 -11.09 -13.25 -18.43
C TYR A 3 -9.74 -13.91 -18.71
N LYS A 4 -8.65 -13.13 -18.65
CA LYS A 4 -7.29 -13.70 -18.67
C LYS A 4 -7.11 -14.58 -17.44
N LYS A 5 -6.82 -15.84 -17.66
CA LYS A 5 -6.48 -16.76 -16.57
C LYS A 5 -5.14 -16.30 -15.95
N ILE A 6 -5.16 -15.94 -14.69
CA ILE A 6 -3.92 -15.66 -13.94
C ILE A 6 -3.26 -17.01 -13.67
N ASN A 7 -2.04 -17.15 -14.17
CA ASN A 7 -1.25 -18.37 -13.93
C ASN A 7 -0.52 -18.21 -12.59
N MET A 8 -1.13 -18.73 -11.53
CA MET A 8 -0.59 -18.67 -10.17
C MET A 8 -0.02 -20.02 -9.77
N PRO A 9 1.11 -20.08 -9.02
CA PRO A 9 1.56 -21.31 -8.42
C PRO A 9 0.55 -21.72 -7.33
N GLY A 10 0.06 -22.90 -7.34
CA GLY A 10 -0.84 -23.56 -6.38
C GLY A 10 -1.30 -22.74 -5.15
N LEU A 11 -0.91 -23.20 -3.95
CA LEU A 11 -1.25 -22.49 -2.71
C LEU A 11 -0.40 -21.22 -2.55
N LEU A 12 -1.05 -20.07 -2.29
CA LEU A 12 -0.36 -18.83 -1.97
C LEU A 12 -0.04 -18.79 -0.48
N HIS A 13 1.20 -18.46 -0.17
CA HIS A 13 1.71 -18.35 1.19
C HIS A 13 2.51 -17.06 1.34
N GLY A 14 2.13 -16.22 2.32
CA GLY A 14 2.79 -14.95 2.61
C GLY A 14 1.91 -14.02 3.43
N GLY A 15 2.23 -12.73 3.41
CA GLY A 15 1.53 -11.70 4.19
C GLY A 15 1.77 -10.31 3.63
N ASP A 16 1.48 -9.30 4.44
CA ASP A 16 1.73 -7.91 4.07
C ASP A 16 3.23 -7.61 4.10
N TYR A 17 3.68 -6.85 3.11
CA TYR A 17 5.05 -6.39 3.00
C TYR A 17 5.08 -4.87 2.74
N ASN A 18 5.80 -4.14 3.56
CA ASN A 18 5.83 -2.68 3.54
C ASN A 18 7.27 -2.16 3.43
N PRO A 19 7.93 -2.36 2.27
CA PRO A 19 9.33 -1.98 2.05
C PRO A 19 9.57 -0.47 2.01
N GLU A 20 8.52 0.34 1.85
CA GLU A 20 8.61 1.80 1.88
C GLU A 20 9.20 2.35 3.18
N GLN A 21 9.22 1.56 4.24
CA GLN A 21 9.84 1.92 5.51
C GLN A 21 11.39 1.89 5.46
N TRP A 22 11.97 1.26 4.43
CA TRP A 22 13.40 0.93 4.35
C TRP A 22 14.03 1.31 3.01
N LEU A 23 13.46 2.28 2.29
CA LEU A 23 13.94 2.66 0.94
C LEU A 23 15.38 3.19 0.93
N ASP A 24 15.85 3.72 2.05
CA ASP A 24 17.24 4.15 2.26
C ASP A 24 18.20 2.99 2.68
N ARG A 25 17.66 1.77 2.82
CA ARG A 25 18.38 0.59 3.30
C ARG A 25 18.18 -0.61 2.35
N PRO A 26 18.84 -0.60 1.18
CA PRO A 26 18.71 -1.69 0.19
C PRO A 26 19.17 -3.05 0.72
N ASP A 27 20.06 -3.07 1.72
CA ASP A 27 20.49 -4.27 2.42
C ASP A 27 19.33 -4.98 3.15
N ILE A 28 18.35 -4.23 3.66
CA ILE A 28 17.15 -4.80 4.30
C ILE A 28 16.27 -5.49 3.26
N LEU A 29 16.04 -4.88 2.10
CA LEU A 29 15.25 -5.49 1.04
C LEU A 29 15.85 -6.82 0.57
N GLU A 30 17.17 -6.90 0.44
CA GLU A 30 17.87 -8.15 0.05
C GLU A 30 17.70 -9.22 1.11
N GLU A 31 17.86 -8.85 2.38
CA GLU A 31 17.69 -9.79 3.51
C GLU A 31 16.23 -10.24 3.65
N ASP A 32 15.27 -9.36 3.48
CA ASP A 32 13.85 -9.68 3.50
C ASP A 32 13.50 -10.72 2.42
N ILE A 33 13.97 -10.51 1.18
CA ILE A 33 13.78 -11.47 0.09
C ILE A 33 14.42 -12.81 0.43
N ARG A 34 15.62 -12.80 0.99
CA ARG A 34 16.31 -14.04 1.42
C ARG A 34 15.49 -14.78 2.48
N LEU A 35 14.97 -14.08 3.48
CA LEU A 35 14.15 -14.65 4.56
C LEU A 35 12.81 -15.16 4.03
N MET A 36 12.15 -14.42 3.14
CA MET A 36 10.92 -14.84 2.48
C MET A 36 11.13 -16.17 1.73
N LYS A 37 12.23 -16.31 1.01
CA LYS A 37 12.56 -17.57 0.31
C LYS A 37 12.78 -18.73 1.27
N LEU A 38 13.47 -18.50 2.39
CA LEU A 38 13.65 -19.53 3.43
C LEU A 38 12.33 -19.95 4.07
N ALA A 39 11.41 -19.01 4.23
CA ALA A 39 10.08 -19.27 4.76
C ALA A 39 9.09 -19.82 3.71
N HIS A 40 9.55 -20.08 2.46
CA HIS A 40 8.70 -20.50 1.36
C HIS A 40 7.57 -19.54 1.01
N VAL A 41 7.74 -18.25 1.28
CA VAL A 41 6.80 -17.20 0.86
C VAL A 41 6.82 -17.11 -0.67
N ASN A 42 5.65 -17.16 -1.27
CA ASN A 42 5.48 -17.06 -2.72
C ASN A 42 4.50 -15.95 -3.15
N ASN A 43 3.92 -15.23 -2.18
CA ASN A 43 3.03 -14.10 -2.45
C ASN A 43 3.09 -13.09 -1.30
N VAL A 44 3.06 -11.80 -1.62
CA VAL A 44 2.96 -10.72 -0.62
C VAL A 44 1.93 -9.69 -1.04
N SER A 45 1.24 -9.07 -0.07
CA SER A 45 0.43 -7.87 -0.30
C SER A 45 1.32 -6.65 -0.17
N LEU A 46 1.34 -5.81 -1.22
CA LEU A 46 2.24 -4.66 -1.32
C LEU A 46 1.43 -3.37 -1.52
N GLY A 47 1.90 -2.27 -0.94
CA GLY A 47 1.38 -0.93 -1.19
C GLY A 47 0.22 -0.48 -0.30
N ILE A 48 -0.23 -1.27 0.67
CA ILE A 48 -1.40 -0.99 1.51
C ILE A 48 -1.34 0.39 2.19
N PHE A 49 -0.14 0.82 2.60
CA PHE A 49 0.08 2.08 3.33
C PHE A 49 0.90 3.10 2.54
N SER A 50 1.15 2.84 1.25
CA SER A 50 2.10 3.59 0.45
C SER A 50 1.55 4.88 -0.17
N TRP A 51 0.31 5.31 0.13
CA TRP A 51 -0.30 6.45 -0.56
C TRP A 51 0.56 7.71 -0.53
N ALA A 52 1.10 8.06 0.65
CA ALA A 52 1.97 9.24 0.78
C ALA A 52 3.27 9.15 -0.04
N PHE A 53 3.75 7.93 -0.33
CA PHE A 53 4.89 7.70 -1.22
C PHE A 53 4.50 7.72 -2.69
N LEU A 54 3.34 7.16 -3.02
CA LEU A 54 2.87 7.10 -4.40
C LEU A 54 2.36 8.45 -4.89
N GLU A 55 1.81 9.26 -3.99
CA GLU A 55 1.27 10.59 -4.26
C GLU A 55 1.70 11.55 -3.14
N PRO A 56 2.97 12.01 -3.13
CA PRO A 56 3.49 12.91 -2.09
C PRO A 56 2.82 14.29 -2.07
N GLU A 57 2.32 14.73 -3.22
CA GLU A 57 1.47 15.91 -3.38
C GLU A 57 0.29 15.55 -4.27
N GLU A 58 -0.85 16.16 -4.06
CA GLU A 58 -2.06 15.91 -4.84
C GLU A 58 -1.81 15.99 -6.35
N GLY A 59 -2.11 14.88 -7.06
CA GLY A 59 -1.94 14.74 -8.51
C GLY A 59 -0.50 14.51 -8.98
N LYS A 60 0.46 14.42 -8.06
CA LYS A 60 1.86 14.10 -8.40
C LYS A 60 2.16 12.65 -8.04
N TYR A 61 2.09 11.78 -9.02
CA TYR A 61 2.29 10.35 -8.85
C TYR A 61 3.74 9.93 -9.13
N GLN A 62 4.24 8.98 -8.33
CA GLN A 62 5.54 8.35 -8.51
C GLN A 62 5.46 6.86 -8.18
N PHE A 63 5.73 6.02 -9.16
CA PHE A 63 5.59 4.56 -9.04
C PHE A 63 6.92 3.82 -9.16
N ASP A 64 8.03 4.50 -9.44
CA ASP A 64 9.32 3.89 -9.79
C ASP A 64 9.79 2.88 -8.74
N TYR A 65 9.72 3.25 -7.45
CA TYR A 65 10.14 2.34 -6.38
C TYR A 65 9.26 1.09 -6.28
N LEU A 66 7.97 1.26 -6.52
CA LEU A 66 6.99 0.17 -6.45
C LEU A 66 7.23 -0.82 -7.58
N GLU A 67 7.49 -0.32 -8.79
CA GLU A 67 7.83 -1.13 -9.95
C GLU A 67 9.13 -1.91 -9.72
N GLU A 68 10.16 -1.26 -9.19
CA GLU A 68 11.43 -1.91 -8.85
C GLU A 68 11.22 -3.06 -7.86
N ILE A 69 10.47 -2.84 -6.78
CA ILE A 69 10.23 -3.86 -5.77
C ILE A 69 9.42 -5.02 -6.33
N ILE A 70 8.37 -4.75 -7.10
CA ILE A 70 7.56 -5.80 -7.74
C ILE A 70 8.43 -6.67 -8.64
N ASN A 71 9.29 -6.07 -9.46
CA ASN A 71 10.17 -6.80 -10.34
C ASN A 71 11.17 -7.65 -9.55
N ARG A 72 11.79 -7.10 -8.49
CA ARG A 72 12.72 -7.87 -7.63
C ARG A 72 12.05 -9.04 -6.93
N LEU A 73 10.84 -8.86 -6.42
CA LEU A 73 10.05 -9.95 -5.82
C LEU A 73 9.75 -11.02 -6.87
N TYR A 74 9.28 -10.62 -8.04
CA TYR A 74 8.95 -11.54 -9.14
C TYR A 74 10.16 -12.36 -9.60
N ASP A 75 11.32 -11.74 -9.76
CA ASP A 75 12.58 -12.41 -10.13
C ASP A 75 13.02 -13.46 -9.09
N ASN A 76 12.54 -13.34 -7.86
CA ASN A 76 12.77 -14.28 -6.78
C ASN A 76 11.62 -15.28 -6.55
N GLY A 77 10.63 -15.32 -7.45
CA GLY A 77 9.51 -16.24 -7.41
C GLY A 77 8.43 -15.86 -6.39
N ILE A 78 8.39 -14.58 -5.98
CA ILE A 78 7.40 -14.03 -5.05
C ILE A 78 6.43 -13.16 -5.83
N TYR A 79 5.17 -13.57 -5.88
CA TYR A 79 4.11 -12.82 -6.55
C TYR A 79 3.62 -11.67 -5.68
N THR A 80 3.17 -10.60 -6.32
CA THR A 80 2.64 -9.44 -5.62
C THR A 80 1.12 -9.34 -5.79
N ASN A 81 0.43 -9.25 -4.67
CA ASN A 81 -0.96 -8.81 -4.59
C ASN A 81 -0.93 -7.30 -4.34
N LEU A 82 -1.00 -6.51 -5.42
CA LEU A 82 -0.94 -5.06 -5.32
C LEU A 82 -2.24 -4.52 -4.72
N ALA A 83 -2.12 -3.87 -3.57
CA ALA A 83 -3.24 -3.25 -2.87
C ALA A 83 -3.46 -1.81 -3.31
N THR A 84 -4.70 -1.33 -3.18
CA THR A 84 -4.95 0.11 -3.15
C THR A 84 -4.37 0.69 -1.86
N PRO A 85 -3.69 1.85 -1.88
CA PRO A 85 -2.91 2.35 -0.74
C PRO A 85 -3.76 3.03 0.34
N THR A 86 -5.01 2.67 0.46
CA THR A 86 -6.02 3.34 1.28
C THR A 86 -5.96 3.02 2.77
N GLY A 87 -5.03 2.17 3.17
CA GLY A 87 -4.81 1.86 4.60
C GLY A 87 -4.35 3.06 5.43
N ALA A 88 -3.65 4.01 4.79
CA ALA A 88 -3.23 5.27 5.41
C ALA A 88 -3.25 6.38 4.36
N MET A 89 -4.09 7.40 4.58
CA MET A 89 -4.15 8.54 3.68
C MET A 89 -2.95 9.49 3.87
N PRO A 90 -2.54 10.20 2.82
CA PRO A 90 -1.43 11.14 2.92
C PRO A 90 -1.81 12.40 3.71
N ASN A 91 -0.81 13.01 4.33
CA ASN A 91 -1.03 14.18 5.18
C ASN A 91 -1.60 15.40 4.44
N TRP A 92 -1.23 15.57 3.15
CA TRP A 92 -1.76 16.67 2.33
C TRP A 92 -3.29 16.61 2.22
N MET A 93 -3.89 15.40 2.25
CA MET A 93 -5.34 15.24 2.16
C MET A 93 -6.04 15.80 3.40
N THR A 94 -5.54 15.53 4.61
CA THR A 94 -6.11 16.06 5.84
C THR A 94 -5.94 17.57 5.98
N GLN A 95 -4.87 18.11 5.40
CA GLN A 95 -4.62 19.57 5.41
C GLN A 95 -5.52 20.32 4.44
N LYS A 96 -5.74 19.77 3.24
CA LYS A 96 -6.58 20.40 2.21
C LYS A 96 -8.07 20.15 2.41
N TYR A 97 -8.42 18.98 2.90
CA TYR A 97 -9.79 18.46 2.97
C TYR A 97 -10.09 17.90 4.38
N PRO A 98 -10.10 18.73 5.42
CA PRO A 98 -10.30 18.24 6.80
C PRO A 98 -11.62 17.48 6.99
N GLU A 99 -12.62 17.72 6.13
CA GLU A 99 -13.90 17.02 6.12
C GLU A 99 -13.81 15.54 5.73
N VAL A 100 -12.64 15.07 5.26
CA VAL A 100 -12.43 13.63 5.01
C VAL A 100 -12.29 12.83 6.29
N MET A 101 -12.01 13.49 7.41
CA MET A 101 -11.84 12.83 8.70
C MET A 101 -13.17 12.34 9.25
N GLN A 102 -13.15 11.15 9.82
CA GLN A 102 -14.31 10.55 10.47
C GLN A 102 -14.68 11.32 11.73
N THR A 103 -15.97 11.53 11.94
CA THR A 103 -16.55 12.11 13.17
C THR A 103 -17.24 11.00 13.95
N ASP A 104 -17.01 10.94 15.25
CA ASP A 104 -17.62 9.96 16.14
C ASP A 104 -19.08 10.33 16.51
N GLU A 105 -19.73 9.49 17.30
CA GLU A 105 -21.12 9.68 17.77
C GLU A 105 -21.32 10.91 18.66
N ASN A 106 -20.23 11.48 19.21
CA ASN A 106 -20.26 12.68 20.05
C ASN A 106 -19.98 13.96 19.24
N GLY A 107 -19.82 13.83 17.91
CA GLY A 107 -19.48 14.94 17.04
C GLY A 107 -17.98 15.32 17.07
N ILE A 108 -17.12 14.48 17.63
CA ILE A 108 -15.68 14.72 17.72
C ILE A 108 -15.01 14.15 16.47
N GLN A 109 -14.32 15.01 15.73
CA GLN A 109 -13.58 14.60 14.53
C GLN A 109 -12.27 13.89 14.92
N ASN A 110 -12.00 12.76 14.27
CA ASN A 110 -10.74 12.04 14.45
C ASN A 110 -9.55 12.90 14.01
N LEU A 111 -8.42 12.68 14.69
CA LEU A 111 -7.14 13.30 14.29
C LEU A 111 -6.45 12.43 13.25
N PRO A 112 -5.61 13.04 12.36
CA PRO A 112 -4.77 12.29 11.43
C PRO A 112 -3.75 11.41 12.16
N GLY A 113 -3.19 10.42 11.46
CA GLY A 113 -2.09 9.59 11.97
C GLY A 113 -2.49 8.21 12.49
N LYS A 114 -3.77 7.81 12.34
CA LYS A 114 -4.24 6.43 12.57
C LYS A 114 -4.65 5.78 11.26
N ARG A 115 -4.76 4.45 11.25
CA ARG A 115 -5.32 3.69 10.13
C ARG A 115 -6.83 3.90 10.06
N HIS A 116 -7.37 4.04 8.84
CA HIS A 116 -8.81 4.08 8.57
C HIS A 116 -9.62 5.10 9.40
N ASN A 117 -9.03 6.24 9.73
CA ASN A 117 -9.69 7.31 10.47
C ASN A 117 -10.39 8.35 9.57
N PHE A 118 -10.56 8.03 8.31
CA PHE A 118 -11.31 8.82 7.33
C PHE A 118 -12.76 8.34 7.19
N CYS A 119 -13.61 9.23 6.73
CA CYS A 119 -15.02 8.93 6.47
C CYS A 119 -15.19 8.27 5.09
N TYR A 120 -15.61 7.01 5.06
CA TYR A 120 -15.87 6.25 3.82
C TYR A 120 -16.98 6.85 2.95
N THR A 121 -17.84 7.68 3.52
CA THR A 121 -18.94 8.37 2.80
C THR A 121 -18.57 9.78 2.35
N SER A 122 -17.39 10.29 2.71
CA SER A 122 -16.91 11.57 2.21
C SER A 122 -16.81 11.57 0.69
N ALA A 123 -17.45 12.54 0.04
CA ALA A 123 -17.41 12.68 -1.42
C ALA A 123 -15.97 12.90 -1.91
N VAL A 124 -15.21 13.73 -1.20
CA VAL A 124 -13.79 14.00 -1.51
C VAL A 124 -12.96 12.72 -1.39
N MET A 125 -13.13 11.97 -0.29
CA MET A 125 -12.39 10.72 -0.10
C MET A 125 -12.68 9.70 -1.23
N ARG A 126 -13.94 9.63 -1.68
CA ARG A 126 -14.35 8.73 -2.77
C ARG A 126 -13.87 9.17 -4.14
N GLU A 127 -13.67 10.47 -4.34
CA GLU A 127 -13.13 11.02 -5.58
C GLU A 127 -11.62 10.78 -5.72
N LYS A 128 -10.89 10.89 -4.58
CA LYS A 128 -9.42 10.82 -4.55
C LYS A 128 -8.87 9.39 -4.39
N ASN A 129 -9.72 8.44 -4.08
CA ASN A 129 -9.35 7.06 -3.77
C ASN A 129 -9.41 6.11 -4.99
#